data_8049af6814e55ca79d143138b1f9b191
#
_entry.id   8049af6814e55ca79d143138b1f9b191
#
_cell.length_a   1.000
_cell.length_b   1.000
_cell.length_c   1.000
_cell.angle_alpha   90.00
_cell.angle_beta   90.00
_cell.angle_gamma   90.00
#
_symmetry.space_group_name_H-M   'P 1'
#
loop_
_entity.id
_entity.type
_entity.pdbx_description
1 polymer ?
#
loop_
_entity_poly.entity_id
_entity_poly.type
_entity_poly.pdbx_seq_one_letter_code
_entity_poly.pdbx_strand_id
1 'polypeptide(L)'
;YEVCMVVNPSSEVYDANGNIYPCWEFPYTPMYENSKHRIGNLNDDKSNYNNNAITRNWNEDIKKDGISWCKDCVMLPVCGGGCPKKWYKGEPGCPPFKFNIQERLALYYIRQLE
;
A
#
# COMPACT_ATOMS: atom_id res chain seq x y z
N TYR A 1 6.92 -0.06 -12.49
CA TYR A 1 6.05 1.07 -12.16
C TYR A 1 5.37 0.76 -10.83
N GLU A 2 5.75 1.47 -9.77
CA GLU A 2 5.22 1.25 -8.43
C GLU A 2 4.02 2.15 -8.20
N VAL A 3 2.89 1.57 -7.93
CA VAL A 3 1.62 2.30 -7.70
C VAL A 3 1.53 2.83 -6.28
N CYS A 4 2.25 2.22 -5.34
CA CYS A 4 2.28 2.60 -3.94
C CYS A 4 3.68 2.41 -3.34
N MET A 5 4.14 3.37 -2.54
CA MET A 5 5.45 3.32 -1.90
C MET A 5 5.68 2.05 -1.05
N VAL A 6 4.62 1.47 -0.52
CA VAL A 6 4.68 0.31 0.38
C VAL A 6 5.25 -0.95 -0.30
N VAL A 7 5.16 -1.05 -1.63
CA VAL A 7 5.70 -2.18 -2.39
C VAL A 7 7.19 -2.05 -2.68
N ASN A 8 7.77 -0.86 -2.47
CA ASN A 8 9.19 -0.64 -2.61
C ASN A 8 9.92 -1.13 -1.34
N PRO A 9 10.83 -2.12 -1.45
CA PRO A 9 11.56 -2.64 -0.29
C PRO A 9 12.40 -1.59 0.45
N SER A 10 12.77 -0.51 -0.25
CA SER A 10 13.58 0.59 0.32
C SER A 10 12.72 1.70 0.94
N SER A 11 11.39 1.61 0.87
CA SER A 11 10.52 2.61 1.48
C SER A 11 10.49 2.44 3.00
N GLU A 12 10.84 3.49 3.70
CA GLU A 12 10.86 3.55 5.15
C GLU A 12 10.23 4.86 5.63
N VAL A 13 9.43 4.77 6.68
CA VAL A 13 8.82 5.90 7.37
C VAL A 13 9.12 5.77 8.86
N TYR A 14 9.52 6.85 9.48
CA TYR A 14 9.94 6.88 10.88
C TYR A 14 8.91 7.61 11.74
N ASP A 15 8.65 7.08 12.92
CA ASP A 15 7.91 7.81 13.95
C ASP A 15 8.86 8.57 14.90
N ALA A 16 8.29 9.32 15.84
CA ALA A 16 9.05 10.14 16.81
C ALA A 16 9.90 9.28 17.78
N ASN A 17 9.60 7.99 17.91
CA ASN A 17 10.33 7.04 18.75
C ASN A 17 11.39 6.24 17.97
N GLY A 18 11.61 6.57 16.69
CA GLY A 18 12.56 5.89 15.82
C GLY A 18 12.07 4.55 15.28
N ASN A 19 10.79 4.20 15.46
CA ASN A 19 10.24 2.99 14.84
C ASN A 19 10.12 3.17 13.34
N ILE A 20 10.35 2.09 12.61
CA ILE A 20 10.41 2.06 11.15
C ILE A 20 9.21 1.28 10.62
N TYR A 21 8.51 1.88 9.64
CA TYR A 21 7.33 1.32 9.00
C TYR A 21 7.43 1.40 7.48
N PRO A 22 6.75 0.51 6.73
CA PRO A 22 6.79 0.51 5.27
C PRO A 22 5.90 1.59 4.63
N CYS A 23 5.03 2.24 5.41
CA CYS A 23 4.05 3.20 4.92
C CYS A 23 3.73 4.24 5.99
N TRP A 24 3.53 5.48 5.55
CA TRP A 24 3.18 6.64 6.39
C TRP A 24 1.84 6.52 7.15
N GLU A 25 1.01 5.56 6.77
CA GLU A 25 -0.25 5.26 7.43
C GLU A 25 -0.10 4.44 8.73
N PHE A 26 1.11 3.95 9.05
CA PHE A 26 1.36 3.12 10.22
C PHE A 26 1.96 3.85 11.44
N PRO A 27 2.68 4.98 11.32
CA PRO A 27 3.32 5.62 12.48
C PRO A 27 2.32 6.35 13.39
N TYR A 28 1.24 5.68 13.77
CA TYR A 28 0.29 6.13 14.77
C TYR A 28 0.60 5.48 16.12
N THR A 29 1.47 6.11 16.87
CA THR A 29 1.80 5.70 18.23
C THR A 29 0.64 6.05 19.18
N PRO A 30 0.22 5.16 20.10
CA PRO A 30 0.79 3.84 20.40
C PRO A 30 0.18 2.68 19.60
N MET A 31 -0.77 2.92 18.71
CA MET A 31 -1.59 1.89 18.07
C MET A 31 -0.80 0.83 17.31
N TYR A 32 0.28 1.22 16.62
CA TYR A 32 1.08 0.32 15.78
C TYR A 32 2.50 0.08 16.31
N GLU A 33 2.86 0.62 17.47
CA GLU A 33 4.21 0.54 18.03
C GLU A 33 4.74 -0.89 18.17
N ASN A 34 3.88 -1.82 18.58
CA ASN A 34 4.19 -3.24 18.68
C ASN A 34 3.53 -4.09 17.61
N SER A 35 3.19 -3.50 16.47
CA SER A 35 2.46 -4.21 15.42
C SER A 35 3.40 -5.02 14.52
N LYS A 36 2.84 -6.06 13.89
CA LYS A 36 3.49 -6.84 12.84
C LYS A 36 3.88 -6.01 11.59
N HIS A 37 3.45 -4.77 11.53
CA HIS A 37 3.76 -3.83 10.46
C HIS A 37 5.06 -3.05 10.72
N ARG A 38 5.57 -3.06 11.95
CA ARG A 38 6.85 -2.46 12.27
C ARG A 38 7.98 -3.26 11.65
N ILE A 39 8.85 -2.58 10.91
CA ILE A 39 10.05 -3.18 10.32
C ILE A 39 11.13 -3.33 11.40
N GLY A 40 11.35 -2.29 12.19
CA GLY A 40 12.39 -2.25 13.21
C GLY A 40 12.40 -0.91 13.96
N ASN A 41 13.52 -0.60 14.59
CA ASN A 41 13.78 0.70 15.21
C ASN A 41 15.18 1.17 14.82
N LEU A 42 15.40 2.48 14.75
CA LEU A 42 16.69 3.08 14.43
C LEU A 42 17.83 2.66 15.39
N ASN A 43 17.48 2.28 16.60
CA ASN A 43 18.45 1.83 17.62
C ASN A 43 18.71 0.32 17.54
N ASP A 44 17.96 -0.42 16.72
CA ASP A 44 18.15 -1.86 16.54
C ASP A 44 19.24 -2.14 15.50
N ASP A 45 19.93 -3.29 15.64
CA ASP A 45 20.75 -3.80 14.56
C ASP A 45 19.85 -4.16 13.37
N LYS A 46 20.25 -3.78 12.17
CA LYS A 46 19.51 -4.06 10.91
C LYS A 46 19.27 -5.56 10.68
N SER A 47 20.10 -6.44 11.24
CA SER A 47 19.90 -7.89 11.22
C SER A 47 18.60 -8.33 11.91
N ASN A 48 18.07 -7.51 12.82
CA ASN A 48 16.84 -7.76 13.58
C ASN A 48 15.59 -7.19 12.88
N TYR A 49 15.74 -6.56 11.73
CA TYR A 49 14.61 -5.97 11.01
C TYR A 49 13.67 -7.05 10.47
N ASN A 50 12.38 -6.79 10.59
CA ASN A 50 11.34 -7.65 10.03
C ASN A 50 11.23 -7.46 8.51
N ASN A 51 12.00 -8.21 7.75
CA ASN A 51 11.97 -8.18 6.29
C ASN A 51 10.65 -8.74 5.70
N ASN A 52 9.84 -9.42 6.51
CA ASN A 52 8.52 -9.95 6.16
C ASN A 52 7.38 -9.03 6.61
N ALA A 53 7.65 -7.73 6.76
CA ALA A 53 6.58 -6.77 7.03
C ALA A 53 5.44 -7.00 6.03
N ILE A 54 4.22 -7.10 6.53
CA ILE A 54 3.04 -7.68 5.85
C ILE A 54 2.77 -7.13 4.44
N THR A 55 3.27 -5.94 4.13
CA THR A 55 3.04 -5.28 2.84
C THR A 55 4.14 -5.51 1.81
N ARG A 56 5.28 -6.10 2.20
CA ARG A 56 6.45 -6.26 1.33
C ARG A 56 6.19 -7.19 0.12
N ASN A 57 5.32 -8.16 0.27
CA ASN A 57 4.97 -9.13 -0.77
C ASN A 57 3.66 -8.78 -1.50
N TRP A 58 3.22 -7.53 -1.46
CA TRP A 58 1.92 -7.12 -1.97
C TRP A 58 1.66 -7.54 -3.41
N ASN A 59 2.64 -7.44 -4.29
CA ASN A 59 2.48 -7.80 -5.71
C ASN A 59 2.11 -9.28 -5.92
N GLU A 60 2.48 -10.15 -4.98
CA GLU A 60 2.08 -11.56 -4.99
C GLU A 60 0.81 -11.79 -4.19
N ASP A 61 0.68 -11.12 -3.06
CA ASP A 61 -0.45 -11.30 -2.14
C ASP A 61 -1.77 -10.82 -2.74
N ILE A 62 -1.74 -9.78 -3.57
CA ILE A 62 -2.94 -9.24 -4.22
C ILE A 62 -3.67 -10.25 -5.10
N LYS A 63 -2.96 -11.27 -5.60
CA LYS A 63 -3.50 -12.33 -6.44
C LYS A 63 -4.04 -13.52 -5.63
N LYS A 64 -3.76 -13.56 -4.33
CA LYS A 64 -4.19 -14.66 -3.46
C LYS A 64 -5.66 -14.55 -3.09
N ASP A 65 -6.33 -15.71 -3.03
CA ASP A 65 -7.70 -15.77 -2.56
C ASP A 65 -7.82 -15.35 -1.09
N GLY A 66 -8.92 -14.68 -0.78
CA GLY A 66 -9.23 -14.23 0.58
C GLY A 66 -8.55 -12.92 1.02
N ILE A 67 -7.61 -12.36 0.25
CA ILE A 67 -7.01 -11.05 0.54
C ILE A 67 -7.76 -9.95 -0.18
N SER A 68 -7.99 -10.13 -1.49
CA SER A 68 -8.71 -9.15 -2.30
C SER A 68 -9.46 -9.85 -3.44
N TRP A 69 -10.32 -9.10 -4.12
CA TRP A 69 -10.94 -9.54 -5.39
C TRP A 69 -10.21 -8.98 -6.61
N CYS A 70 -8.99 -8.48 -6.43
CA CYS A 70 -8.27 -7.75 -7.48
C CYS A 70 -7.83 -8.63 -8.66
N LYS A 71 -7.63 -9.94 -8.45
CA LYS A 71 -7.19 -10.87 -9.51
C LYS A 71 -8.10 -10.87 -10.72
N ASP A 72 -9.42 -10.69 -10.50
CA ASP A 72 -10.45 -10.72 -11.55
C ASP A 72 -10.87 -9.29 -11.99
N CYS A 73 -10.17 -8.25 -11.50
CA CYS A 73 -10.54 -6.87 -11.74
C CYS A 73 -9.79 -6.29 -12.93
N VAL A 74 -10.53 -5.82 -13.94
CA VAL A 74 -9.98 -5.19 -15.15
C VAL A 74 -9.12 -3.94 -14.85
N MET A 75 -9.31 -3.31 -13.69
CA MET A 75 -8.54 -2.14 -13.28
C MET A 75 -7.20 -2.49 -12.61
N LEU A 76 -6.92 -3.75 -12.33
CA LEU A 76 -5.69 -4.14 -11.63
C LEU A 76 -4.41 -3.63 -12.30
N PRO A 77 -4.25 -3.71 -13.64
CA PRO A 77 -3.05 -3.21 -14.31
C PRO A 77 -2.82 -1.70 -14.15
N VAL A 78 -3.89 -0.94 -13.89
CA VAL A 78 -3.85 0.52 -13.75
C VAL A 78 -3.66 0.94 -12.29
N CYS A 79 -4.35 0.27 -11.36
CA CYS A 79 -4.37 0.69 -9.95
C CYS A 79 -3.45 -0.12 -9.03
N GLY A 80 -2.85 -1.23 -9.52
CA GLY A 80 -1.97 -2.09 -8.72
C GLY A 80 -2.60 -2.62 -7.42
N GLY A 81 -3.95 -2.64 -7.35
CA GLY A 81 -4.69 -3.09 -6.18
C GLY A 81 -4.99 -2.01 -5.14
N GLY A 82 -4.55 -0.77 -5.38
CA GLY A 82 -4.82 0.35 -4.47
C GLY A 82 -4.06 0.24 -3.14
N CYS A 83 -4.75 0.31 -2.00
CA CYS A 83 -4.12 0.38 -0.69
C CYS A 83 -3.96 -1.00 -0.02
N PRO A 84 -2.73 -1.56 0.07
CA PRO A 84 -2.49 -2.85 0.73
C PRO A 84 -2.95 -2.89 2.19
N LYS A 85 -2.71 -1.82 2.96
CA LYS A 85 -3.12 -1.72 4.36
C LYS A 85 -4.61 -1.99 4.55
N LYS A 86 -5.46 -1.42 3.68
CA LYS A 86 -6.92 -1.62 3.75
C LYS A 86 -7.28 -3.08 3.51
N TRP A 87 -6.74 -3.68 2.46
CA TRP A 87 -7.00 -5.08 2.16
C TRP A 87 -6.62 -6.02 3.31
N TYR A 88 -5.46 -5.81 3.95
CA TYR A 88 -5.07 -6.61 5.11
C TYR A 88 -5.92 -6.37 6.36
N LYS A 89 -6.67 -5.28 6.40
CA LYS A 89 -7.68 -5.01 7.43
C LYS A 89 -9.06 -5.58 7.10
N GLY A 90 -9.22 -6.20 5.93
CA GLY A 90 -10.51 -6.68 5.44
C GLY A 90 -11.39 -5.57 4.85
N GLU A 91 -10.83 -4.39 4.57
CA GLU A 91 -11.53 -3.27 3.97
C GLU A 91 -11.17 -3.14 2.48
N PRO A 92 -12.11 -2.74 1.60
CA PRO A 92 -11.78 -2.47 0.19
C PRO A 92 -10.72 -1.38 0.04
N GLY A 93 -9.59 -1.74 -0.58
CA GLY A 93 -8.48 -0.82 -0.86
C GLY A 93 -8.58 -0.10 -2.20
N CYS A 94 -9.72 -0.16 -2.90
CA CYS A 94 -9.89 0.41 -4.22
C CYS A 94 -9.71 1.93 -4.22
N PRO A 95 -8.96 2.50 -5.20
CA PRO A 95 -8.84 3.93 -5.34
C PRO A 95 -10.15 4.54 -5.86
N PRO A 96 -10.48 5.79 -5.45
CA PRO A 96 -11.72 6.45 -5.85
C PRO A 96 -11.92 6.56 -7.37
N PHE A 97 -10.83 6.74 -8.12
CA PHE A 97 -10.92 6.87 -9.57
C PHE A 97 -11.46 5.64 -10.29
N LYS A 98 -11.39 4.45 -9.67
CA LYS A 98 -11.98 3.23 -10.22
C LYS A 98 -13.46 3.38 -10.54
N PHE A 99 -14.18 4.16 -9.74
CA PHE A 99 -15.63 4.30 -9.82
C PHE A 99 -16.09 5.41 -10.77
N ASN A 100 -15.17 6.23 -11.27
CA ASN A 100 -15.48 7.34 -12.19
C ASN A 100 -14.41 7.51 -13.28
N ILE A 101 -13.79 6.41 -13.70
CA ILE A 101 -12.71 6.45 -14.69
C ILE A 101 -13.20 6.92 -16.06
N GLN A 102 -14.42 6.55 -16.44
CA GLN A 102 -14.99 6.96 -17.74
C GLN A 102 -15.19 8.46 -17.83
N GLU A 103 -15.76 9.05 -16.78
CA GLU A 103 -15.95 10.50 -16.68
C GLU A 103 -14.63 11.25 -16.68
N ARG A 104 -13.62 10.72 -15.97
CA ARG A 104 -12.27 11.30 -15.94
C ARG A 104 -11.60 11.26 -17.31
N LEU A 105 -11.73 10.16 -18.05
CA LEU A 105 -11.20 10.03 -19.40
C LEU A 105 -11.91 10.96 -20.37
N ALA A 106 -13.23 11.09 -20.28
CA ALA A 106 -14.00 12.03 -21.08
C ALA A 106 -13.58 13.48 -20.84
N LEU A 107 -13.44 13.87 -19.55
CA LEU A 107 -12.95 15.21 -19.18
C LEU A 107 -11.52 15.46 -19.66
N TYR A 108 -10.65 14.47 -19.56
CA TYR A 108 -9.29 14.59 -20.08
C TYR A 108 -9.29 14.80 -21.59
N TYR A 109 -10.10 14.02 -22.32
CA TYR A 109 -10.21 14.14 -23.77
C TYR A 109 -10.73 15.53 -24.21
N ILE A 110 -11.80 16.03 -23.57
CA ILE A 110 -12.35 17.35 -23.86
C ILE A 110 -11.29 18.45 -23.69
N ARG A 111 -10.51 18.40 -22.62
CA ARG A 111 -9.43 19.37 -22.36
C ARG A 111 -8.29 19.35 -23.40
N GLN A 112 -8.14 18.27 -24.17
CA GLN A 112 -7.15 18.22 -25.25
C GLN A 112 -7.67 18.85 -26.55
N LEU A 113 -8.98 19.15 -26.66
CA LEU A 113 -9.60 19.76 -27.82
C LEU A 113 -9.67 21.29 -27.72
N GLU A 114 -9.39 21.87 -26.53
CA GLU A 114 -9.29 23.31 -26.30
C GLU A 114 -7.86 23.82 -26.57
#